data_08ca1be0ff8d5a227f7358869a2d9b19
#
_entry.id   08ca1be0ff8d5a227f7358869a2d9b19
#
_cell.length_a   1.000
_cell.length_b   1.000
_cell.length_c   1.000
_cell.angle_alpha   90.00
_cell.angle_beta   90.00
_cell.angle_gamma   90.00
#
_symmetry.space_group_name_H-M   'P 1'
#
loop_
_entity.id
_entity.type
_entity.pdbx_description
1 polymer ?
#
loop_
_entity_poly.entity_id
_entity_poly.type
_entity_poly.pdbx_seq_one_letter_code
_entity_poly.pdbx_strand_id
1 'polypeptide(L)'
;MKIEKIKLPIYHGTLIVIKTKKMSKVAAKYDLKNCDDCDAITFVRSNKKGIKKYFVAFENAKPSIIAHETVHVVNYIYQHHCIELDRFNDEPQAYLTGFIFDEIYKSLNKKNGNKQQ
;
A
#
# COMPACT_ATOMS: atom_id res chain seq x y z
N MET A 1 -5.07 -11.71 10.35
CA MET A 1 -4.93 -10.58 9.44
C MET A 1 -5.15 -11.04 8.00
N LYS A 2 -5.65 -10.15 7.18
CA LYS A 2 -5.97 -10.45 5.78
C LYS A 2 -4.95 -9.77 4.89
N ILE A 3 -4.37 -10.50 3.94
CA ILE A 3 -3.30 -9.99 3.08
C ILE A 3 -3.67 -10.22 1.62
N GLU A 4 -3.66 -9.15 0.82
CA GLU A 4 -3.91 -9.19 -0.61
C GLU A 4 -2.68 -8.69 -1.35
N LYS A 5 -2.32 -9.35 -2.44
CA LYS A 5 -1.15 -9.00 -3.24
C LYS A 5 -1.60 -8.58 -4.64
N ILE A 6 -1.14 -7.43 -5.07
CA ILE A 6 -1.49 -6.86 -6.38
C ILE A 6 -0.19 -6.59 -7.14
N LYS A 7 -0.03 -7.21 -8.30
CA LYS A 7 1.12 -6.94 -9.15
C LYS A 7 0.93 -5.58 -9.82
N LEU A 8 1.94 -4.72 -9.74
CA LEU A 8 1.87 -3.40 -10.36
C LEU A 8 2.06 -3.53 -11.87
N PRO A 9 1.15 -2.93 -12.68
CA PRO A 9 1.17 -3.19 -14.13
C PRO A 9 2.31 -2.51 -14.88
N ILE A 10 2.67 -1.29 -14.55
CA ILE A 10 3.69 -0.54 -15.29
C ILE A 10 5.02 -0.56 -14.55
N TYR A 11 4.95 -0.30 -13.26
CA TYR A 11 6.12 -0.27 -12.40
C TYR A 11 6.36 -1.66 -11.83
N HIS A 12 7.61 -2.09 -11.78
CA HIS A 12 7.93 -3.39 -11.22
C HIS A 12 7.68 -3.39 -9.72
N GLY A 13 7.20 -4.51 -9.23
CA GLY A 13 6.95 -4.67 -7.81
C GLY A 13 5.53 -5.10 -7.52
N THR A 14 5.25 -5.24 -6.24
CA THR A 14 3.97 -5.73 -5.75
C THR A 14 3.45 -4.79 -4.68
N LEU A 15 2.17 -4.45 -4.78
CA LEU A 15 1.46 -3.76 -3.73
C LEU A 15 0.84 -4.82 -2.81
N ILE A 16 1.11 -4.73 -1.52
CA ILE A 16 0.60 -5.69 -0.54
C ILE A 16 -0.27 -4.93 0.44
N VAL A 17 -1.57 -5.25 0.45
CA VAL A 17 -2.55 -4.59 1.29
C VAL A 17 -2.90 -5.52 2.44
N ILE A 18 -2.76 -5.01 3.66
CA ILE A 18 -3.00 -5.78 4.88
C ILE A 18 -4.12 -5.13 5.67
N LYS A 19 -5.08 -5.93 6.08
CA LYS A 19 -6.13 -5.51 7.01
C LYS A 19 -5.95 -6.30 8.29
N THR A 20 -5.90 -5.61 9.42
CA THR A 20 -5.68 -6.24 10.72
C THR A 20 -6.58 -5.63 11.78
N LYS A 21 -6.89 -6.40 12.81
CA LYS A 21 -7.60 -5.89 13.98
C LYS A 21 -6.67 -5.21 14.96
N LYS A 22 -5.38 -5.53 14.92
CA LYS A 22 -4.37 -4.95 15.81
C LYS A 22 -3.09 -4.70 15.03
N MET A 23 -2.68 -3.45 14.96
CA MET A 23 -1.45 -3.09 14.25
C MET A 23 -0.22 -3.72 14.89
N SER A 24 -0.27 -4.02 16.17
CA SER A 24 0.83 -4.70 16.85
C SER A 24 1.20 -6.04 16.20
N LYS A 25 0.22 -6.73 15.62
CA LYS A 25 0.49 -7.98 14.90
C LYS A 25 1.29 -7.76 13.62
N VAL A 26 0.99 -6.67 12.91
CA VAL A 26 1.75 -6.28 11.72
C VAL A 26 3.16 -5.87 12.12
N ALA A 27 3.28 -5.07 13.18
CA ALA A 27 4.59 -4.63 13.67
C ALA A 27 5.47 -5.81 14.03
N ALA A 28 4.91 -6.82 14.70
CA ALA A 28 5.67 -8.01 15.08
C ALA A 28 6.09 -8.82 13.86
N LYS A 29 5.16 -9.02 12.91
CA LYS A 29 5.44 -9.84 11.73
C LYS A 29 6.52 -9.23 10.84
N TYR A 30 6.55 -7.92 10.70
CA TYR A 30 7.47 -7.24 9.77
C TYR A 30 8.56 -6.46 10.49
N ASP A 31 8.70 -6.64 11.79
CA ASP A 31 9.75 -5.98 12.58
C ASP A 31 9.71 -4.46 12.42
N LEU A 32 8.53 -3.90 12.62
CA LEU A 32 8.33 -2.46 12.55
C LEU A 32 8.41 -1.85 13.93
N LYS A 33 8.96 -0.63 14.01
CA LYS A 33 9.11 0.08 15.27
C LYS A 33 8.17 1.26 15.35
N ASN A 34 7.67 1.54 16.55
CA ASN A 34 6.87 2.73 16.82
C ASN A 34 5.57 2.79 16.02
N CYS A 35 4.95 1.62 15.74
CA CYS A 35 3.69 1.62 15.03
C CYS A 35 2.62 0.74 15.67
N ASP A 36 2.81 0.35 16.93
CA ASP A 36 1.88 -0.59 17.59
C ASP A 36 0.46 -0.02 17.69
N ASP A 37 0.32 1.28 17.80
CA ASP A 37 -0.97 1.94 17.93
C ASP A 37 -1.29 2.87 16.76
N CYS A 38 -0.63 2.67 15.62
CA CYS A 38 -0.95 3.43 14.41
C CYS A 38 -2.25 2.92 13.79
N ASP A 39 -3.01 3.84 13.19
CA ASP A 39 -4.20 3.47 12.42
C ASP A 39 -3.84 2.75 11.13
N ALA A 40 -2.72 3.13 10.52
CA ALA A 40 -2.24 2.55 9.28
C ALA A 40 -0.76 2.86 9.12
N ILE A 41 -0.10 2.11 8.24
CA ILE A 41 1.32 2.34 7.95
C ILE A 41 1.66 1.87 6.55
N THR A 42 2.56 2.60 5.91
CA THR A 42 3.12 2.24 4.61
C THR A 42 4.62 2.00 4.77
N PHE A 43 5.11 0.89 4.24
CA PHE A 43 6.54 0.59 4.28
C PHE A 43 6.94 -0.22 3.06
N VAL A 44 8.24 -0.30 2.79
CA VAL A 44 8.77 -0.96 1.60
C VAL A 44 9.81 -2.01 2.01
N ARG A 45 9.79 -3.14 1.32
CA ARG A 45 10.83 -4.16 1.45
C ARG A 45 11.32 -4.53 0.06
N SER A 46 12.59 -4.89 -0.04
CA SER A 46 13.18 -5.36 -1.30
C SER A 46 13.57 -6.82 -1.15
N ASN A 47 13.41 -7.59 -2.23
CA ASN A 47 13.95 -8.94 -2.23
C ASN A 47 15.42 -8.89 -2.66
N LYS A 48 16.07 -10.07 -2.75
CA LYS A 48 17.49 -10.16 -3.10
C LYS A 48 17.80 -9.62 -4.49
N LYS A 49 16.81 -9.60 -5.37
CA LYS A 49 16.95 -9.09 -6.74
C LYS A 49 16.64 -7.62 -6.84
N GLY A 50 16.34 -6.95 -5.73
CA GLY A 50 16.02 -5.54 -5.73
C GLY A 50 14.58 -5.21 -6.11
N ILE A 51 13.73 -6.21 -6.25
CA ILE A 51 12.32 -6.00 -6.58
C ILE A 51 11.59 -5.54 -5.32
N LYS A 52 10.82 -4.47 -5.45
CA LYS A 52 10.16 -3.82 -4.32
C LYS A 52 8.82 -4.44 -4.00
N LYS A 53 8.54 -4.51 -2.70
CA LYS A 53 7.20 -4.81 -2.19
C LYS A 53 6.75 -3.59 -1.41
N TYR A 54 5.65 -3.01 -1.84
CA TYR A 54 5.07 -1.82 -1.20
C TYR A 54 3.94 -2.30 -0.31
N PHE A 55 4.13 -2.17 1.00
CA PHE A 55 3.16 -2.65 1.98
C PHE A 55 2.33 -1.48 2.49
N VAL A 56 1.04 -1.70 2.62
CA VAL A 56 0.17 -0.77 3.30
C VAL A 56 -0.75 -1.58 4.22
N ALA A 57 -0.72 -1.27 5.50
CA ALA A 57 -1.46 -2.02 6.51
C ALA A 57 -2.44 -1.09 7.22
N PHE A 58 -3.64 -1.58 7.48
CA PHE A 58 -4.72 -0.80 8.06
C PHE A 58 -5.33 -1.50 9.26
N GLU A 59 -5.38 -0.81 10.37
CA GLU A 59 -6.27 -1.15 11.48
C GLU A 59 -7.56 -0.36 11.31
N ASN A 60 -7.45 0.90 10.90
CA ASN A 60 -8.57 1.77 10.60
C ASN A 60 -8.49 2.12 9.11
N ALA A 61 -9.53 1.79 8.35
CA ALA A 61 -9.55 1.95 6.90
C ALA A 61 -10.58 2.98 6.45
N LYS A 62 -10.71 4.10 7.18
CA LYS A 62 -11.51 5.22 6.69
C LYS A 62 -10.96 5.71 5.35
N PRO A 63 -11.82 6.24 4.46
CA PRO A 63 -11.33 6.78 3.18
C PRO A 63 -10.20 7.80 3.33
N SER A 64 -10.25 8.66 4.34
CA SER A 64 -9.18 9.65 4.56
C SER A 64 -7.86 8.99 4.91
N ILE A 65 -7.90 7.89 5.65
CA ILE A 65 -6.69 7.14 6.01
C ILE A 65 -6.15 6.39 4.79
N ILE A 66 -7.05 5.81 3.98
CA ILE A 66 -6.63 5.17 2.72
C ILE A 66 -5.95 6.19 1.82
N ALA A 67 -6.53 7.39 1.69
CA ALA A 67 -5.94 8.45 0.87
C ALA A 67 -4.55 8.85 1.39
N HIS A 68 -4.42 8.99 2.71
CA HIS A 68 -3.15 9.34 3.33
C HIS A 68 -2.06 8.30 2.97
N GLU A 69 -2.37 7.03 3.16
CA GLU A 69 -1.40 5.96 2.86
C GLU A 69 -1.13 5.84 1.36
N THR A 70 -2.14 6.11 0.54
CA THR A 70 -1.97 6.10 -0.92
C THR A 70 -0.89 7.09 -1.36
N VAL A 71 -0.85 8.27 -0.75
CA VAL A 71 0.18 9.26 -1.05
C VAL A 71 1.57 8.70 -0.78
N HIS A 72 1.74 8.01 0.34
CA HIS A 72 3.02 7.39 0.66
C HIS A 72 3.42 6.33 -0.35
N VAL A 73 2.48 5.48 -0.78
CA VAL A 73 2.76 4.44 -1.78
C VAL A 73 3.22 5.08 -3.09
N VAL A 74 2.49 6.08 -3.58
CA VAL A 74 2.82 6.76 -4.83
C VAL A 74 4.20 7.40 -4.73
N ASN A 75 4.50 8.05 -3.61
CA ASN A 75 5.81 8.68 -3.41
C ASN A 75 6.93 7.65 -3.42
N TYR A 76 6.73 6.50 -2.79
CA TYR A 76 7.74 5.42 -2.83
C TYR A 76 7.94 4.88 -4.24
N ILE A 77 6.86 4.66 -4.99
CA ILE A 77 6.98 4.18 -6.38
C ILE A 77 7.77 5.19 -7.21
N TYR A 78 7.46 6.46 -7.09
CA TYR A 78 8.17 7.52 -7.81
C TYR A 78 9.65 7.56 -7.42
N GLN A 79 9.92 7.49 -6.11
CA GLN A 79 11.30 7.52 -5.60
C GLN A 79 12.12 6.36 -6.18
N HIS A 80 11.55 5.15 -6.17
CA HIS A 80 12.28 3.97 -6.64
C HIS A 80 12.44 3.91 -8.15
N HIS A 81 11.68 4.73 -8.89
CA HIS A 81 11.79 4.82 -10.34
C HIS A 81 12.41 6.12 -10.81
N CYS A 82 12.98 6.88 -9.88
CA CYS A 82 13.67 8.15 -10.19
C CYS A 82 12.76 9.14 -10.90
N ILE A 83 11.50 9.18 -10.52
CA ILE A 83 10.53 10.11 -11.07
C ILE A 83 10.33 11.25 -10.06
N GLU A 84 10.47 12.47 -10.53
CA GLU A 84 10.24 13.63 -9.68
C GLU A 84 8.77 14.02 -9.70
N LEU A 85 8.27 14.48 -8.55
CA LEU A 85 6.91 15.01 -8.47
C LEU A 85 6.92 16.40 -9.13
N ASP A 86 6.04 16.57 -10.12
CA ASP A 86 5.94 17.83 -10.86
C ASP A 86 4.52 18.37 -10.70
N ARG A 87 4.39 19.40 -9.87
CA ARG A 87 3.04 19.95 -9.59
C ARG A 87 2.46 20.75 -10.74
N PHE A 88 3.24 21.04 -11.77
CA PHE A 88 2.74 21.71 -12.98
C PHE A 88 2.35 20.72 -14.06
N ASN A 89 2.71 19.46 -13.89
CA ASN A 89 2.33 18.37 -14.77
C ASN A 89 2.08 17.14 -13.91
N ASP A 90 1.02 17.17 -13.13
CA ASP A 90 0.75 16.14 -12.14
C ASP A 90 -0.25 15.09 -12.59
N GLU A 91 -0.63 15.08 -13.88
CA GLU A 91 -1.54 14.06 -14.38
C GLU A 91 -1.03 12.64 -14.20
N PRO A 92 0.24 12.33 -14.49
CA PRO A 92 0.71 10.96 -14.23
C PRO A 92 0.61 10.58 -12.77
N GLN A 93 0.92 11.50 -11.86
CA GLN A 93 0.79 11.26 -10.43
C GLN A 93 -0.66 11.05 -10.04
N ALA A 94 -1.56 11.85 -10.59
CA ALA A 94 -3.00 11.75 -10.28
C ALA A 94 -3.56 10.41 -10.74
N TYR A 95 -3.21 9.96 -11.95
CA TYR A 95 -3.66 8.66 -12.45
C TYR A 95 -3.12 7.51 -11.60
N LEU A 96 -1.85 7.56 -11.23
CA LEU A 96 -1.27 6.51 -10.37
C LEU A 96 -1.94 6.52 -9.00
N THR A 97 -2.19 7.70 -8.44
CA THR A 97 -2.86 7.84 -7.15
C THR A 97 -4.25 7.20 -7.18
N GLY A 98 -5.03 7.48 -8.23
CA GLY A 98 -6.35 6.89 -8.38
C GLY A 98 -6.29 5.37 -8.51
N PHE A 99 -5.34 4.86 -9.29
CA PHE A 99 -5.16 3.42 -9.44
C PHE A 99 -4.83 2.76 -8.11
N ILE A 100 -3.85 3.30 -7.38
CA ILE A 100 -3.44 2.72 -6.09
C ILE A 100 -4.58 2.78 -5.08
N PHE A 101 -5.28 3.92 -5.01
CA PHE A 101 -6.42 4.04 -4.10
C PHE A 101 -7.47 2.98 -4.40
N ASP A 102 -7.83 2.80 -5.67
CA ASP A 102 -8.83 1.82 -6.06
C ASP A 102 -8.42 0.41 -5.68
N GLU A 103 -7.15 0.05 -5.90
CA GLU A 103 -6.68 -1.29 -5.57
C GLU A 103 -6.69 -1.53 -4.06
N ILE A 104 -6.29 -0.55 -3.29
CA ILE A 104 -6.35 -0.63 -1.83
C ILE A 104 -7.80 -0.77 -1.37
N TYR A 105 -8.68 0.06 -1.89
CA TYR A 105 -10.09 0.06 -1.50
C TYR A 105 -10.74 -1.28 -1.81
N LYS A 106 -10.53 -1.81 -3.02
CA LYS A 106 -11.03 -3.13 -3.40
C LYS A 106 -10.53 -4.22 -2.48
N SER A 107 -9.24 -4.20 -2.16
CA SER A 107 -8.62 -5.20 -1.30
C SER A 107 -9.21 -5.19 0.10
N LEU A 108 -9.41 -3.99 0.67
CA LEU A 108 -9.94 -3.84 2.01
C LEU A 108 -11.41 -4.26 2.10
N ASN A 109 -12.13 -4.17 1.01
CA ASN A 109 -13.56 -4.49 0.97
C ASN A 109 -13.85 -5.86 0.39
N LYS A 110 -12.84 -6.62 0.04
CA LYS A 110 -12.99 -7.97 -0.47
C LYS A 110 -13.43 -8.90 0.66
N LYS A 111 -14.48 -9.66 0.43
CA LYS A 111 -15.02 -10.56 1.45
C LYS A 111 -14.18 -11.82 1.55
N ASN A 112 -13.92 -12.25 2.80
CA ASN A 112 -13.24 -13.51 3.03
C ASN A 112 -14.08 -14.67 2.50
N GLY A 113 -13.42 -15.62 1.87
CA GLY A 113 -14.12 -16.78 1.37
C GLY A 113 -14.98 -16.51 0.15
N ASN A 114 -14.91 -15.34 -0.43
CA ASN A 114 -15.68 -14.96 -1.61
C ASN A 114 -15.03 -15.54 -2.86
N LYS A 115 -15.08 -16.84 -2.99
CA LYS A 115 -14.37 -17.54 -4.05
C LYS A 115 -15.24 -17.99 -5.20
N GLN A 116 -16.51 -18.05 -4.95
CA GLN A 116 -17.46 -18.58 -5.90
C GLN A 116 -17.78 -17.62 -7.02
N GLN A 117 -17.30 -16.45 -6.92
CA GLN A 117 -17.55 -15.45 -7.95
C GLN A 117 -16.60 -15.54 -9.08
#